data_57ae9fe2ef88fa500f904b279332066b
#
_entry.id   57ae9fe2ef88fa500f904b279332066b
#
_cell.length_a   1.000
_cell.length_b   1.000
_cell.length_c   1.000
_cell.angle_alpha   90.00
_cell.angle_beta   90.00
_cell.angle_gamma   90.00
#
_symmetry.space_group_name_H-M   'P 1'
#
loop_
_entity.id
_entity.type
_entity.pdbx_description
1 polymer ?
#
loop_
_entity_poly.entity_id
_entity_poly.type
_entity_poly.pdbx_seq_one_letter_code
_entity_poly.pdbx_strand_id
1 'polypeptide(L)'
;MNVTELARTLHINTKDLLDILPQYGFDIGAKAIKIDDRTAQQVQRKWKFIKRDLEEKQRKELEERKIKERELRKQMGHSVVLPMRLSVRQFAERLNMSVSQVITELMKNGILANQNQDIDFDTMAILSDELGFEVKKEEEKVMNEQKEAARVQSLEEALAMDEHAEGRAPVIVVMGHVDHGKTKLLDTIRHANIIDTEAGGITQHIGAYQTVWKDPKTQVERELSFIDTPGHEAFTMMRSRGAKVADIAILIVAADDGVKPQTEEAINIIKAARLPFVVAINKIDKEGADPQKTKTDLSQRGILAEEWGGDVPMVEISAKQNTNIDKLLDVLLLVADMNADKITADPHMPAVGTVIESHVDKSMGPVSTILIQSGTLKRGDKLVVNGEIYGSVRAMKSYSGKNIDVAGPSVPVQIIGFKLAPEVGDVLNVGKAAEATEINVRKKRTQQTGAERETISDSQTDSEDEKKKMLNLIVKADVLGSXXXXXXXXXXXXXXXXXXXXXXXXXXXCYHWV
;
A
#
# COMPACT_ATOMS: atom_id res chain seq x y z
N MET A 1 33.77 -51.63 36.42
CA MET A 1 33.57 -50.20 36.60
C MET A 1 32.09 -49.85 36.42
N ASN A 2 31.56 -48.86 37.17
CA ASN A 2 30.18 -48.43 36.99
C ASN A 2 30.08 -47.47 35.80
N VAL A 3 29.03 -47.58 34.97
CA VAL A 3 28.82 -46.70 33.79
C VAL A 3 28.77 -45.22 34.22
N THR A 4 28.13 -44.92 35.34
CA THR A 4 28.04 -43.56 35.90
C THR A 4 29.41 -43.01 36.28
N GLU A 5 30.30 -43.85 36.79
CA GLU A 5 31.66 -43.49 37.17
C GLU A 5 32.54 -43.23 35.91
N LEU A 6 32.35 -44.08 34.89
CA LEU A 6 33.04 -43.90 33.60
C LEU A 6 32.57 -42.56 32.92
N ALA A 7 31.23 -42.31 32.89
CA ALA A 7 30.66 -41.10 32.32
C ALA A 7 31.19 -39.84 33.02
N ARG A 8 31.31 -39.90 34.36
CA ARG A 8 31.86 -38.81 35.16
C ARG A 8 33.35 -38.54 34.85
N THR A 9 34.13 -39.63 34.68
CA THR A 9 35.57 -39.55 34.28
C THR A 9 35.73 -38.93 32.87
N LEU A 10 34.80 -39.20 31.95
CA LEU A 10 34.82 -38.72 30.58
C LEU A 10 34.12 -37.37 30.40
N HIS A 11 33.55 -36.81 31.44
CA HIS A 11 32.82 -35.52 31.45
C HIS A 11 31.63 -35.52 30.45
N ILE A 12 30.84 -36.62 30.47
CA ILE A 12 29.67 -36.76 29.61
C ILE A 12 28.48 -37.30 30.45
N ASN A 13 27.25 -37.07 29.94
CA ASN A 13 26.05 -37.62 30.55
C ASN A 13 26.02 -39.13 30.35
N THR A 14 25.61 -39.88 31.38
CA THR A 14 25.50 -41.35 31.35
C THR A 14 24.64 -41.88 30.21
N LYS A 15 23.53 -41.21 29.92
CA LYS A 15 22.61 -41.57 28.83
C LYS A 15 23.30 -41.43 27.47
N ASP A 16 23.91 -40.26 27.24
CA ASP A 16 24.61 -39.97 25.99
C ASP A 16 25.77 -40.95 25.77
N LEU A 17 26.51 -41.31 26.84
CA LEU A 17 27.59 -42.29 26.76
C LEU A 17 27.07 -43.66 26.30
N LEU A 18 25.92 -44.12 26.82
CA LEU A 18 25.32 -45.41 26.45
C LEU A 18 24.80 -45.42 25.00
N ASP A 19 24.35 -44.26 24.49
CA ASP A 19 23.86 -44.10 23.10
C ASP A 19 25.04 -44.03 22.10
N ILE A 20 26.19 -43.52 22.52
CA ILE A 20 27.38 -43.32 21.68
C ILE A 20 28.22 -44.59 21.55
N LEU A 21 28.48 -45.31 22.66
CA LEU A 21 29.45 -46.40 22.68
C LEU A 21 29.10 -47.55 21.70
N PRO A 22 27.85 -47.97 21.51
CA PRO A 22 27.52 -49.00 20.50
C PRO A 22 27.91 -48.58 19.07
N GLN A 23 27.80 -47.29 18.74
CA GLN A 23 28.15 -46.76 17.40
C GLN A 23 29.64 -46.90 17.08
N TYR A 24 30.47 -46.98 18.11
CA TYR A 24 31.93 -47.14 17.99
C TYR A 24 32.44 -48.57 18.27
N GLY A 25 31.50 -49.57 18.23
CA GLY A 25 31.84 -50.98 18.31
C GLY A 25 32.03 -51.52 19.74
N PHE A 26 31.51 -50.81 20.75
CA PHE A 26 31.49 -51.29 22.13
C PHE A 26 30.11 -51.84 22.44
N ASP A 27 29.96 -53.15 22.50
CA ASP A 27 28.70 -53.83 22.77
C ASP A 27 28.30 -53.66 24.24
N ILE A 28 27.61 -52.58 24.52
CA ILE A 28 27.12 -52.21 25.86
C ILE A 28 25.61 -52.00 25.76
N GLY A 29 24.88 -52.77 26.52
CA GLY A 29 23.41 -52.69 26.54
C GLY A 29 22.92 -51.27 26.95
N ALA A 30 21.86 -50.81 26.33
CA ALA A 30 21.29 -49.45 26.54
C ALA A 30 20.87 -49.15 27.99
N LYS A 31 20.76 -50.19 28.84
CA LYS A 31 20.42 -50.05 30.26
C LYS A 31 21.53 -50.62 31.18
N ALA A 32 22.75 -50.73 30.66
CA ALA A 32 23.86 -51.29 31.42
C ALA A 32 24.21 -50.39 32.63
N ILE A 33 24.31 -50.99 33.81
CA ILE A 33 24.72 -50.31 35.06
C ILE A 33 26.23 -50.48 35.28
N LYS A 34 26.80 -51.59 34.83
CA LYS A 34 28.23 -51.92 34.94
C LYS A 34 28.82 -52.29 33.59
N ILE A 35 30.09 -51.93 33.39
CA ILE A 35 30.90 -52.28 32.23
C ILE A 35 32.10 -53.05 32.73
N ASP A 36 32.54 -54.04 31.95
CA ASP A 36 33.75 -54.77 32.17
C ASP A 36 34.98 -53.78 32.19
N ASP A 37 35.91 -53.99 33.11
CA ASP A 37 37.03 -53.08 33.32
C ASP A 37 37.96 -53.01 32.09
N ARG A 38 38.04 -54.08 31.33
CA ARG A 38 38.79 -54.13 30.07
C ARG A 38 38.19 -53.20 29.02
N THR A 39 36.89 -53.27 28.86
CA THR A 39 36.09 -52.40 27.96
C THR A 39 36.16 -50.94 28.43
N ALA A 40 36.04 -50.67 29.72
CA ALA A 40 36.17 -49.32 30.28
C ALA A 40 37.52 -48.67 29.96
N GLN A 41 38.64 -49.43 30.12
CA GLN A 41 39.97 -48.93 29.76
C GLN A 41 40.10 -48.68 28.26
N GLN A 42 39.53 -49.52 27.39
CA GLN A 42 39.54 -49.34 25.95
C GLN A 42 38.78 -48.07 25.55
N VAL A 43 37.62 -47.82 26.16
CA VAL A 43 36.81 -46.61 25.96
C VAL A 43 37.60 -45.36 26.36
N GLN A 44 38.26 -45.38 27.53
CA GLN A 44 39.08 -44.24 27.98
C GLN A 44 40.20 -43.92 27.01
N ARG A 45 40.91 -44.93 26.50
CA ARG A 45 42.01 -44.77 25.53
C ARG A 45 41.54 -44.20 24.20
N LYS A 46 40.36 -44.63 23.72
CA LYS A 46 39.78 -44.17 22.43
C LYS A 46 38.93 -42.92 22.57
N TRP A 47 38.60 -42.45 23.78
CA TRP A 47 37.67 -41.39 24.03
C TRP A 47 38.01 -40.08 23.33
N LYS A 48 39.29 -39.71 23.30
CA LYS A 48 39.74 -38.51 22.61
C LYS A 48 39.40 -38.55 21.10
N PHE A 49 39.52 -39.71 20.49
CA PHE A 49 39.17 -39.91 19.08
C PHE A 49 37.65 -39.87 18.87
N ILE A 50 36.92 -40.59 19.72
CA ILE A 50 35.44 -40.63 19.66
C ILE A 50 34.85 -39.20 19.79
N LYS A 51 35.37 -38.43 20.74
CA LYS A 51 34.92 -37.04 20.98
C LYS A 51 35.15 -36.16 19.75
N ARG A 52 36.33 -36.24 19.14
CA ARG A 52 36.66 -35.46 17.93
C ARG A 52 35.78 -35.86 16.75
N ASP A 53 35.53 -37.13 16.55
CA ASP A 53 34.66 -37.62 15.48
C ASP A 53 33.18 -37.17 15.67
N LEU A 54 32.71 -37.18 16.91
CA LEU A 54 31.37 -36.67 17.27
C LEU A 54 31.25 -35.16 16.98
N GLU A 55 32.25 -34.39 17.39
CA GLU A 55 32.28 -32.94 17.14
C GLU A 55 32.27 -32.65 15.64
N GLU A 56 33.02 -33.42 14.86
CA GLU A 56 33.09 -33.32 13.41
C GLU A 56 31.75 -33.68 12.74
N LYS A 57 31.11 -34.75 13.20
CA LYS A 57 29.76 -35.17 12.72
C LYS A 57 28.71 -34.10 13.03
N GLN A 58 28.69 -33.60 14.26
CA GLN A 58 27.77 -32.51 14.66
C GLN A 58 27.98 -31.25 13.83
N ARG A 59 29.23 -30.90 13.54
CA ARG A 59 29.55 -29.74 12.70
C ARG A 59 29.03 -29.95 11.27
N LYS A 60 29.22 -31.14 10.69
CA LYS A 60 28.72 -31.47 9.34
C LYS A 60 27.19 -31.45 9.28
N GLU A 61 26.52 -32.03 10.25
CA GLU A 61 25.05 -32.02 10.35
C GLU A 61 24.52 -30.58 10.45
N LEU A 62 25.19 -29.73 11.23
CA LEU A 62 24.80 -28.31 11.38
C LEU A 62 25.00 -27.55 10.06
N GLU A 63 26.10 -27.82 9.35
CA GLU A 63 26.37 -27.24 8.03
C GLU A 63 25.32 -27.69 6.99
N GLU A 64 25.02 -28.99 6.94
CA GLU A 64 23.98 -29.53 6.05
C GLU A 64 22.60 -28.93 6.35
N ARG A 65 22.27 -28.76 7.62
CA ARG A 65 21.02 -28.11 8.05
C ARG A 65 20.95 -26.65 7.57
N LYS A 66 22.04 -25.91 7.70
CA LYS A 66 22.13 -24.52 7.22
C LYS A 66 21.98 -24.44 5.70
N ILE A 67 22.63 -25.36 4.97
CA ILE A 67 22.51 -25.44 3.50
C ILE A 67 21.06 -25.71 3.11
N LYS A 68 20.41 -26.69 3.74
CA LYS A 68 19.00 -27.01 3.49
C LYS A 68 18.07 -25.82 3.80
N GLU A 69 18.28 -25.13 4.91
CA GLU A 69 17.52 -23.93 5.28
C GLU A 69 17.71 -22.81 4.26
N ARG A 70 18.94 -22.61 3.77
CA ARG A 70 19.25 -21.63 2.72
C ARG A 70 18.56 -21.99 1.41
N GLU A 71 18.63 -23.24 0.99
CA GLU A 71 17.98 -23.74 -0.24
C GLU A 71 16.45 -23.60 -0.13
N LEU A 72 15.89 -23.91 1.03
CA LEU A 72 14.45 -23.76 1.29
C LEU A 72 14.03 -22.27 1.18
N ARG A 73 14.81 -21.37 1.74
CA ARG A 73 14.54 -19.90 1.62
C ARG A 73 14.62 -19.44 0.18
N LYS A 74 15.62 -19.90 -0.59
CA LYS A 74 15.75 -19.60 -2.03
C LYS A 74 14.52 -20.14 -2.82
N GLN A 75 14.08 -21.35 -2.52
CA GLN A 75 12.90 -21.96 -3.16
C GLN A 75 11.60 -21.22 -2.79
N MET A 76 11.51 -20.67 -1.58
CA MET A 76 10.34 -19.91 -1.13
C MET A 76 10.31 -18.48 -1.68
N GLY A 77 11.37 -18.05 -2.40
CA GLY A 77 11.43 -16.75 -3.07
C GLY A 77 11.31 -15.55 -2.12
N HIS A 78 11.93 -15.65 -0.94
CA HIS A 78 11.95 -14.53 0.01
C HIS A 78 12.71 -13.35 -0.59
N SER A 79 11.99 -12.40 -1.19
CA SER A 79 12.57 -11.16 -1.70
C SER A 79 12.51 -10.07 -0.64
N VAL A 80 13.61 -9.36 -0.47
CA VAL A 80 13.72 -8.25 0.48
C VAL A 80 14.09 -6.98 -0.29
N VAL A 81 13.33 -5.93 -0.04
CA VAL A 81 13.59 -4.61 -0.64
C VAL A 81 14.54 -3.85 0.29
N LEU A 82 15.69 -3.44 -0.24
CA LEU A 82 16.75 -2.78 0.52
C LEU A 82 17.07 -1.40 -0.06
N PRO A 83 17.17 -0.36 0.79
CA PRO A 83 17.64 0.95 0.35
C PRO A 83 19.18 0.95 0.16
N MET A 84 19.73 2.07 -0.29
CA MET A 84 21.16 2.20 -0.58
C MET A 84 22.07 2.03 0.66
N ARG A 85 21.58 2.31 1.85
CA ARG A 85 22.30 2.14 3.13
C ARG A 85 21.34 1.81 4.27
N LEU A 86 21.77 0.91 5.16
CA LEU A 86 21.09 0.57 6.42
C LEU A 86 22.13 0.29 7.50
N SER A 87 21.77 0.52 8.76
CA SER A 87 22.58 -0.01 9.87
C SER A 87 22.43 -1.54 9.93
N VAL A 88 23.44 -2.22 10.46
CA VAL A 88 23.46 -3.68 10.66
C VAL A 88 22.19 -4.15 11.39
N ARG A 89 21.75 -3.38 12.38
CA ARG A 89 20.53 -3.65 13.15
C ARG A 89 19.27 -3.62 12.27
N GLN A 90 19.10 -2.55 11.49
CA GLN A 90 17.95 -2.40 10.58
C GLN A 90 17.95 -3.47 9.48
N PHE A 91 19.13 -3.82 8.99
CA PHE A 91 19.29 -4.90 7.99
C PHE A 91 18.88 -6.25 8.57
N ALA A 92 19.29 -6.57 9.81
CA ALA A 92 18.88 -7.78 10.52
C ALA A 92 17.35 -7.84 10.72
N GLU A 93 16.73 -6.71 11.09
CA GLU A 93 15.27 -6.58 11.23
C GLU A 93 14.55 -6.83 9.89
N ARG A 94 15.06 -6.27 8.78
CA ARG A 94 14.50 -6.48 7.42
C ARG A 94 14.57 -7.95 6.98
N LEU A 95 15.63 -8.67 7.37
CA LEU A 95 15.80 -10.11 7.09
C LEU A 95 15.06 -11.01 8.08
N ASN A 96 14.46 -10.44 9.12
CA ASN A 96 13.84 -11.17 10.23
C ASN A 96 14.83 -12.14 10.89
N MET A 97 16.07 -11.67 11.11
CA MET A 97 17.18 -12.44 11.68
C MET A 97 17.75 -11.75 12.92
N SER A 98 18.44 -12.50 13.77
CA SER A 98 19.12 -11.89 14.91
C SER A 98 20.34 -11.07 14.45
N VAL A 99 20.57 -9.95 15.10
CA VAL A 99 21.72 -9.06 14.82
C VAL A 99 23.05 -9.83 14.89
N SER A 100 23.17 -10.75 15.88
CA SER A 100 24.37 -11.58 16.07
C SER A 100 24.65 -12.48 14.86
N GLN A 101 23.61 -13.03 14.24
CA GLN A 101 23.75 -13.84 13.02
C GLN A 101 24.30 -13.01 11.85
N VAL A 102 23.75 -11.81 11.65
CA VAL A 102 24.18 -10.90 10.58
C VAL A 102 25.66 -10.47 10.80
N ILE A 103 26.00 -10.11 12.04
CA ILE A 103 27.39 -9.75 12.38
C ILE A 103 28.34 -10.93 12.10
N THR A 104 27.93 -12.15 12.45
CA THR A 104 28.75 -13.36 12.19
C THR A 104 28.99 -13.57 10.68
N GLU A 105 27.97 -13.35 9.85
CA GLU A 105 28.13 -13.48 8.39
C GLU A 105 28.98 -12.35 7.81
N LEU A 106 28.83 -11.10 8.32
CA LEU A 106 29.72 -9.98 7.97
C LEU A 106 31.19 -10.32 8.28
N MET A 107 31.44 -10.87 9.47
CA MET A 107 32.81 -11.27 9.90
C MET A 107 33.40 -12.39 9.01
N LYS A 108 32.60 -13.33 8.56
CA LYS A 108 33.03 -14.38 7.62
C LYS A 108 33.47 -13.79 6.28
N ASN A 109 32.79 -12.71 5.86
CA ASN A 109 33.13 -11.97 4.64
C ASN A 109 34.25 -10.92 4.86
N GLY A 110 34.90 -10.94 6.01
CA GLY A 110 36.03 -10.05 6.32
C GLY A 110 35.62 -8.63 6.72
N ILE A 111 34.31 -8.40 6.97
CA ILE A 111 33.79 -7.08 7.33
C ILE A 111 33.56 -7.03 8.85
N LEU A 112 34.34 -6.24 9.55
CA LEU A 112 34.16 -6.00 10.99
C LEU A 112 33.16 -4.85 11.15
N ALA A 113 31.96 -5.18 11.59
CA ALA A 113 30.91 -4.19 11.79
C ALA A 113 30.21 -4.36 13.15
N ASN A 114 29.84 -3.26 13.75
CA ASN A 114 29.00 -3.24 14.95
C ASN A 114 27.53 -3.01 14.57
N GLN A 115 26.62 -3.22 15.54
CA GLN A 115 25.18 -3.18 15.29
C GLN A 115 24.65 -1.83 14.76
N ASN A 116 25.35 -0.73 15.04
CA ASN A 116 24.93 0.62 14.65
C ASN A 116 25.68 1.13 13.40
N GLN A 117 26.57 0.33 12.85
CA GLN A 117 27.35 0.71 11.67
C GLN A 117 26.51 0.55 10.40
N ASP A 118 26.60 1.54 9.52
CA ASP A 118 25.94 1.49 8.22
C ASP A 118 26.69 0.60 7.24
N ILE A 119 25.96 -0.23 6.51
CA ILE A 119 26.43 -1.06 5.41
C ILE A 119 25.77 -0.61 4.10
N ASP A 120 26.52 -0.66 3.03
CA ASP A 120 26.06 -0.26 1.70
C ASP A 120 25.25 -1.36 1.03
N PHE A 121 24.54 -0.99 -0.03
CA PHE A 121 23.66 -1.89 -0.78
C PHE A 121 24.41 -3.13 -1.31
N ASP A 122 25.62 -2.95 -1.84
CA ASP A 122 26.40 -4.06 -2.43
C ASP A 122 26.76 -5.12 -1.37
N THR A 123 27.17 -4.66 -0.20
CA THR A 123 27.44 -5.53 0.96
C THR A 123 26.17 -6.26 1.41
N MET A 124 25.05 -5.53 1.52
CA MET A 124 23.75 -6.11 1.89
C MET A 124 23.27 -7.14 0.85
N ALA A 125 23.48 -6.88 -0.44
CA ALA A 125 23.07 -7.78 -1.52
C ALA A 125 23.86 -9.10 -1.49
N ILE A 126 25.18 -9.03 -1.31
CA ILE A 126 26.05 -10.21 -1.18
C ILE A 126 25.62 -11.07 0.02
N LEU A 127 25.46 -10.45 1.18
CA LEU A 127 25.04 -11.14 2.40
C LEU A 127 23.65 -11.76 2.26
N SER A 128 22.73 -11.04 1.64
CA SER A 128 21.35 -11.53 1.43
C SER A 128 21.35 -12.77 0.54
N ASP A 129 22.13 -12.78 -0.55
CA ASP A 129 22.25 -13.95 -1.42
C ASP A 129 22.85 -15.15 -0.68
N GLU A 130 23.90 -14.91 0.13
CA GLU A 130 24.49 -15.94 0.98
C GLU A 130 23.49 -16.52 2.00
N LEU A 131 22.58 -15.68 2.50
CA LEU A 131 21.54 -16.08 3.46
C LEU A 131 20.29 -16.67 2.78
N GLY A 132 20.26 -16.64 1.43
CA GLY A 132 19.17 -17.21 0.63
C GLY A 132 17.99 -16.27 0.36
N PHE A 133 18.22 -14.95 0.42
CA PHE A 133 17.20 -13.93 0.12
C PHE A 133 17.47 -13.30 -1.26
N GLU A 134 16.44 -13.10 -2.04
CA GLU A 134 16.50 -12.31 -3.26
C GLU A 134 16.38 -10.82 -2.92
N VAL A 135 17.32 -10.02 -3.40
CA VAL A 135 17.35 -8.58 -3.09
C VAL A 135 16.80 -7.75 -4.25
N LYS A 136 15.94 -6.81 -3.93
CA LYS A 136 15.45 -5.79 -4.86
C LYS A 136 15.84 -4.40 -4.33
N LYS A 137 16.35 -3.56 -5.22
CA LYS A 137 16.63 -2.16 -4.86
C LYS A 137 15.33 -1.39 -4.65
N GLU A 138 15.33 -0.51 -3.68
CA GLU A 138 14.20 0.37 -3.34
C GLU A 138 14.03 1.53 -4.36
N GLU A 139 14.54 1.40 -5.58
CA GLU A 139 14.54 2.47 -6.61
C GLU A 139 13.12 2.82 -7.10
N GLU A 140 12.26 1.82 -7.29
CA GLU A 140 10.88 2.07 -7.77
C GLU A 140 10.05 2.86 -6.75
N LYS A 141 10.22 2.57 -5.48
CA LYS A 141 9.50 3.28 -4.41
C LYS A 141 10.00 4.72 -4.29
N VAL A 142 11.32 4.90 -4.30
CA VAL A 142 11.97 6.23 -4.28
C VAL A 142 11.57 7.03 -5.53
N MET A 143 11.55 6.40 -6.71
CA MET A 143 11.17 7.06 -7.96
C MET A 143 9.70 7.47 -7.98
N ASN A 144 8.81 6.64 -7.41
CA ASN A 144 7.39 6.98 -7.27
C ASN A 144 7.17 8.10 -6.25
N GLU A 145 7.90 8.05 -5.11
CA GLU A 145 7.86 9.12 -4.10
C GLU A 145 8.39 10.44 -4.66
N GLN A 146 9.47 10.40 -5.45
CA GLN A 146 10.02 11.59 -6.13
C GLN A 146 9.06 12.16 -7.18
N LYS A 147 8.41 11.31 -7.97
CA LYS A 147 7.38 11.73 -8.93
C LYS A 147 6.21 12.39 -8.22
N GLU A 148 5.78 11.82 -7.11
CA GLU A 148 4.65 12.34 -6.32
C GLU A 148 5.03 13.66 -5.63
N ALA A 149 6.24 13.77 -5.10
CA ALA A 149 6.77 15.03 -4.53
C ALA A 149 6.85 16.13 -5.61
N ALA A 150 7.32 15.78 -6.81
CA ALA A 150 7.37 16.73 -7.94
C ALA A 150 5.96 17.19 -8.38
N ARG A 151 4.97 16.29 -8.34
CA ARG A 151 3.56 16.62 -8.63
C ARG A 151 3.01 17.61 -7.60
N VAL A 152 3.23 17.35 -6.32
CA VAL A 152 2.79 18.22 -5.21
C VAL A 152 3.46 19.59 -5.35
N GLN A 153 4.76 19.64 -5.57
CA GLN A 153 5.51 20.90 -5.76
C GLN A 153 4.99 21.68 -6.96
N SER A 154 4.74 21.03 -8.11
CA SER A 154 4.22 21.71 -9.30
C SER A 154 2.81 22.27 -9.10
N LEU A 155 2.02 21.60 -8.26
CA LEU A 155 0.68 22.07 -7.89
C LEU A 155 0.79 23.28 -6.95
N GLU A 156 1.62 23.18 -5.89
CA GLU A 156 1.85 24.28 -4.93
C GLU A 156 2.38 25.54 -5.64
N GLU A 157 3.34 25.38 -6.56
CA GLU A 157 3.87 26.48 -7.37
C GLU A 157 2.80 27.13 -8.24
N ALA A 158 1.89 26.32 -8.80
CA ALA A 158 0.80 26.83 -9.65
C ALA A 158 -0.25 27.57 -8.82
N LEU A 159 -0.56 27.09 -7.63
CA LEU A 159 -1.53 27.72 -6.72
C LEU A 159 -0.97 28.97 -6.02
N ALA A 160 0.35 29.05 -5.82
CA ALA A 160 1.01 30.21 -5.18
C ALA A 160 0.93 31.49 -6.01
N MET A 161 0.49 31.41 -7.26
CA MET A 161 0.30 32.57 -8.16
C MET A 161 -1.09 33.22 -8.03
N ASP A 162 -1.93 32.78 -7.12
CA ASP A 162 -3.30 33.26 -6.92
C ASP A 162 -3.28 34.64 -6.21
N GLU A 163 -3.22 35.71 -6.99
CA GLU A 163 -3.20 37.12 -6.48
C GLU A 163 -4.59 37.63 -6.07
N HIS A 164 -5.66 37.07 -6.64
CA HIS A 164 -7.05 37.50 -6.42
C HIS A 164 -7.92 36.31 -5.94
N ALA A 165 -7.42 35.62 -4.93
CA ALA A 165 -8.08 34.41 -4.41
C ALA A 165 -9.43 34.76 -3.75
N GLU A 166 -10.50 34.13 -4.21
CA GLU A 166 -11.85 34.18 -3.65
C GLU A 166 -12.18 32.84 -2.99
N GLY A 167 -13.14 32.83 -2.06
CA GLY A 167 -13.61 31.59 -1.44
C GLY A 167 -14.26 30.67 -2.48
N ARG A 168 -13.88 29.37 -2.45
CA ARG A 168 -14.44 28.35 -3.34
C ARG A 168 -15.19 27.28 -2.56
N ALA A 169 -15.90 26.42 -3.26
CA ALA A 169 -16.55 25.26 -2.63
C ALA A 169 -15.51 24.35 -1.99
N PRO A 170 -15.70 23.91 -0.74
CA PRO A 170 -14.75 22.97 -0.12
C PRO A 170 -14.83 21.61 -0.81
N VAL A 171 -13.66 21.00 -0.98
CA VAL A 171 -13.51 19.64 -1.53
C VAL A 171 -13.40 18.66 -0.36
N ILE A 172 -14.33 17.73 -0.28
CA ILE A 172 -14.48 16.80 0.84
C ILE A 172 -14.20 15.37 0.38
N VAL A 173 -13.23 14.71 1.00
CA VAL A 173 -12.95 13.30 0.73
C VAL A 173 -13.61 12.41 1.78
N VAL A 174 -14.23 11.30 1.33
CA VAL A 174 -14.89 10.35 2.23
C VAL A 174 -14.03 9.09 2.36
N MET A 175 -13.66 8.75 3.60
CA MET A 175 -12.76 7.63 3.93
C MET A 175 -13.32 6.76 5.03
N GLY A 176 -12.85 5.52 5.10
CA GLY A 176 -13.26 4.54 6.10
C GLY A 176 -13.27 3.13 5.54
N HIS A 177 -13.61 2.18 6.39
CA HIS A 177 -13.62 0.75 6.05
C HIS A 177 -14.67 0.41 4.99
N VAL A 178 -14.48 -0.69 4.28
CA VAL A 178 -15.49 -1.30 3.41
C VAL A 178 -16.76 -1.57 4.26
N ASP A 179 -17.93 -1.44 3.68
CA ASP A 179 -19.24 -1.68 4.31
C ASP A 179 -19.61 -0.72 5.47
N HIS A 180 -18.79 0.28 5.80
CA HIS A 180 -19.18 1.31 6.80
C HIS A 180 -20.18 2.32 6.24
N GLY A 181 -20.49 2.26 4.93
CA GLY A 181 -21.57 3.02 4.32
C GLY A 181 -21.14 4.33 3.66
N LYS A 182 -19.89 4.44 3.18
CA LYS A 182 -19.37 5.61 2.44
C LYS A 182 -20.26 5.99 1.27
N THR A 183 -20.42 5.07 0.32
CA THR A 183 -21.23 5.28 -0.89
C THR A 183 -22.69 5.54 -0.54
N LYS A 184 -23.23 4.84 0.47
CA LYS A 184 -24.63 5.07 0.91
C LYS A 184 -24.83 6.48 1.48
N LEU A 185 -23.84 6.98 2.26
CA LEU A 185 -23.86 8.37 2.73
C LEU A 185 -23.88 9.35 1.55
N LEU A 186 -22.98 9.15 0.58
CA LEU A 186 -22.87 10.01 -0.61
C LEU A 186 -24.14 9.96 -1.47
N ASP A 187 -24.72 8.77 -1.65
CA ASP A 187 -26.01 8.62 -2.36
C ASP A 187 -27.14 9.38 -1.66
N THR A 188 -27.16 9.34 -0.33
CA THR A 188 -28.15 10.07 0.46
C THR A 188 -28.00 11.58 0.30
N ILE A 189 -26.74 12.09 0.34
CA ILE A 189 -26.44 13.52 0.15
C ILE A 189 -26.82 14.00 -1.25
N ARG A 190 -26.60 13.20 -2.30
CA ARG A 190 -26.94 13.57 -3.68
C ARG A 190 -28.36 13.18 -4.11
N HIS A 191 -29.16 12.58 -3.23
CA HIS A 191 -30.50 12.03 -3.54
C HIS A 191 -30.45 11.09 -4.75
N ALA A 192 -29.46 10.20 -4.78
CA ALA A 192 -29.20 9.25 -5.86
C ALA A 192 -29.11 7.82 -5.34
N ASN A 193 -29.00 6.86 -6.22
CA ASN A 193 -28.90 5.45 -5.85
C ASN A 193 -27.86 4.75 -6.73
N ILE A 194 -26.59 5.15 -6.61
CA ILE A 194 -25.48 4.63 -7.42
C ILE A 194 -25.05 3.23 -6.93
N ILE A 195 -25.16 2.95 -5.64
CA ILE A 195 -24.85 1.64 -5.06
C ILE A 195 -25.50 0.49 -5.86
N ASP A 196 -26.75 0.65 -6.27
CA ASP A 196 -27.47 -0.39 -6.99
C ASP A 196 -27.01 -0.55 -8.46
N THR A 197 -26.25 0.40 -8.98
CA THR A 197 -25.74 0.36 -10.37
C THR A 197 -24.29 -0.11 -10.48
N GLU A 198 -23.53 -0.08 -9.38
CA GLU A 198 -22.14 -0.54 -9.35
C GLU A 198 -22.05 -2.07 -9.19
N ALA A 199 -21.12 -2.68 -9.91
CA ALA A 199 -20.86 -4.12 -9.86
C ALA A 199 -20.45 -4.54 -8.44
N GLY A 200 -21.22 -5.43 -7.83
CA GLY A 200 -20.98 -5.90 -6.46
C GLY A 200 -21.44 -4.95 -5.35
N GLY A 201 -22.04 -3.80 -5.68
CA GLY A 201 -22.52 -2.81 -4.71
C GLY A 201 -21.42 -2.11 -3.92
N ILE A 202 -20.21 -2.03 -4.48
CA ILE A 202 -19.03 -1.38 -3.86
C ILE A 202 -18.42 -0.35 -4.80
N THR A 203 -17.93 0.75 -4.25
CA THR A 203 -17.20 1.78 -5.02
C THR A 203 -15.86 1.22 -5.50
N GLN A 204 -15.68 1.18 -6.82
CA GLN A 204 -14.46 0.67 -7.46
C GLN A 204 -13.64 1.78 -8.12
N HIS A 205 -14.26 2.91 -8.42
CA HIS A 205 -13.63 4.06 -9.06
C HIS A 205 -13.62 5.26 -8.13
N ILE A 206 -12.70 6.21 -8.35
CA ILE A 206 -12.76 7.48 -7.63
C ILE A 206 -13.88 8.30 -8.27
N GLY A 207 -14.98 8.42 -7.58
CA GLY A 207 -16.09 9.28 -7.99
C GLY A 207 -15.89 10.71 -7.46
N ALA A 208 -16.18 11.71 -8.27
CA ALA A 208 -16.20 13.10 -7.79
C ALA A 208 -17.45 13.79 -8.31
N TYR A 209 -18.11 14.51 -7.44
CA TYR A 209 -19.33 15.24 -7.78
C TYR A 209 -19.50 16.49 -6.92
N GLN A 210 -20.28 17.43 -7.40
CA GLN A 210 -20.63 18.66 -6.69
C GLN A 210 -22.12 18.66 -6.38
N THR A 211 -22.46 19.12 -5.20
CA THR A 211 -23.85 19.27 -4.76
C THR A 211 -24.05 20.63 -4.12
N VAL A 212 -25.29 21.10 -4.13
CA VAL A 212 -25.69 22.35 -3.46
C VAL A 212 -26.43 21.97 -2.17
N TRP A 213 -25.92 22.43 -1.07
CA TRP A 213 -26.55 22.29 0.24
C TRP A 213 -27.24 23.61 0.59
N LYS A 214 -28.50 23.54 0.89
CA LYS A 214 -29.29 24.69 1.36
C LYS A 214 -29.47 24.59 2.87
N ASP A 215 -28.83 25.47 3.59
CA ASP A 215 -28.91 25.52 5.05
C ASP A 215 -30.41 25.68 5.46
N PRO A 216 -30.96 24.76 6.23
CA PRO A 216 -32.37 24.85 6.66
C PRO A 216 -32.72 26.12 7.45
N LYS A 217 -31.73 26.70 8.17
CA LYS A 217 -31.89 27.85 9.06
C LYS A 217 -31.74 29.18 8.32
N THR A 218 -30.66 29.32 7.56
CA THR A 218 -30.29 30.59 6.89
C THR A 218 -30.83 30.69 5.47
N GLN A 219 -31.24 29.55 4.87
CA GLN A 219 -31.67 29.43 3.47
C GLN A 219 -30.55 29.78 2.46
N VAL A 220 -29.31 29.92 2.93
CA VAL A 220 -28.15 30.18 2.06
C VAL A 220 -27.78 28.87 1.36
N GLU A 221 -27.59 28.93 0.05
CA GLU A 221 -27.14 27.80 -0.76
C GLU A 221 -25.61 27.82 -0.82
N ARG A 222 -24.99 26.70 -0.50
CA ARG A 222 -23.53 26.53 -0.51
C ARG A 222 -23.18 25.28 -1.31
N GLU A 223 -22.20 25.40 -2.17
CA GLU A 223 -21.68 24.30 -2.97
C GLU A 223 -20.67 23.47 -2.17
N LEU A 224 -20.75 22.15 -2.32
CA LEU A 224 -19.83 21.19 -1.71
C LEU A 224 -19.39 20.19 -2.79
N SER A 225 -18.10 19.96 -2.91
CA SER A 225 -17.56 18.95 -3.83
C SER A 225 -17.07 17.74 -3.06
N PHE A 226 -17.55 16.56 -3.43
CA PHE A 226 -17.22 15.30 -2.75
C PHE A 226 -16.34 14.42 -3.64
N ILE A 227 -15.37 13.74 -3.01
CA ILE A 227 -14.57 12.70 -3.62
C ILE A 227 -14.87 11.39 -2.89
N ASP A 228 -15.44 10.41 -3.61
CA ASP A 228 -15.66 9.06 -3.11
C ASP A 228 -14.40 8.22 -3.39
N THR A 229 -13.93 7.49 -2.38
CA THR A 229 -12.74 6.65 -2.53
C THR A 229 -13.08 5.19 -2.22
N PRO A 230 -12.56 4.23 -3.05
CA PRO A 230 -12.74 2.81 -2.75
C PRO A 230 -12.21 2.44 -1.37
N GLY A 231 -12.98 1.63 -0.62
CA GLY A 231 -12.62 1.23 0.75
C GLY A 231 -11.59 0.11 0.85
N HIS A 232 -11.44 -0.70 -0.18
CA HIS A 232 -10.59 -1.90 -0.16
C HIS A 232 -9.09 -1.58 -0.03
N GLU A 233 -8.34 -2.41 0.70
CA GLU A 233 -6.89 -2.24 0.95
C GLU A 233 -6.07 -2.02 -0.33
N ALA A 234 -6.41 -2.70 -1.43
CA ALA A 234 -5.74 -2.55 -2.71
C ALA A 234 -5.67 -1.10 -3.22
N PHE A 235 -6.56 -0.22 -2.75
CA PHE A 235 -6.70 1.15 -3.24
C PHE A 235 -6.11 2.24 -2.31
N THR A 236 -5.12 1.89 -1.48
CA THR A 236 -4.42 2.83 -0.57
C THR A 236 -3.90 4.08 -1.31
N MET A 237 -3.30 3.89 -2.49
CA MET A 237 -2.79 5.00 -3.31
C MET A 237 -3.91 5.94 -3.78
N MET A 238 -5.10 5.40 -4.06
CA MET A 238 -6.26 6.23 -4.45
C MET A 238 -6.75 7.07 -3.27
N ARG A 239 -6.81 6.49 -2.06
CA ARG A 239 -7.18 7.21 -0.84
C ARG A 239 -6.18 8.33 -0.52
N SER A 240 -4.87 8.04 -0.62
CA SER A 240 -3.80 9.02 -0.39
C SER A 240 -3.88 10.18 -1.39
N ARG A 241 -4.17 9.89 -2.66
CA ARG A 241 -4.36 10.92 -3.70
C ARG A 241 -5.60 11.77 -3.44
N GLY A 242 -6.72 11.14 -3.08
CA GLY A 242 -7.95 11.85 -2.69
C GLY A 242 -7.71 12.82 -1.53
N ALA A 243 -6.97 12.37 -0.52
CA ALA A 243 -6.62 13.21 0.64
C ALA A 243 -5.78 14.43 0.25
N LYS A 244 -4.82 14.28 -0.68
CA LYS A 244 -3.95 15.39 -1.12
C LYS A 244 -4.66 16.49 -1.90
N VAL A 245 -5.81 16.17 -2.47
CA VAL A 245 -6.60 17.09 -3.33
C VAL A 245 -7.76 17.70 -2.54
N ALA A 246 -8.12 17.11 -1.41
CA ALA A 246 -9.24 17.53 -0.57
C ALA A 246 -8.84 18.61 0.45
N ASP A 247 -9.82 19.39 0.86
CA ASP A 247 -9.70 20.39 1.93
C ASP A 247 -10.09 19.84 3.30
N ILE A 248 -11.08 18.90 3.31
CA ILE A 248 -11.65 18.31 4.53
C ILE A 248 -11.87 16.82 4.29
N ALA A 249 -11.73 16.02 5.34
CA ALA A 249 -12.06 14.59 5.26
C ALA A 249 -13.28 14.23 6.12
N ILE A 250 -14.09 13.29 5.64
CA ILE A 250 -15.08 12.59 6.46
C ILE A 250 -14.54 11.19 6.75
N LEU A 251 -14.32 10.88 8.02
CA LEU A 251 -13.98 9.52 8.46
C LEU A 251 -15.27 8.81 8.88
N ILE A 252 -15.71 7.82 8.10
CA ILE A 252 -16.91 7.04 8.42
C ILE A 252 -16.53 5.80 9.21
N VAL A 253 -17.18 5.61 10.34
CA VAL A 253 -17.05 4.43 11.20
C VAL A 253 -18.45 3.89 11.51
N ALA A 254 -18.68 2.61 11.31
CA ALA A 254 -19.98 2.00 11.62
C ALA A 254 -20.10 1.70 13.13
N ALA A 255 -21.20 2.09 13.74
CA ALA A 255 -21.46 1.96 15.19
C ALA A 255 -21.61 0.50 15.64
N ASP A 256 -21.96 -0.41 14.72
CA ASP A 256 -22.11 -1.84 14.99
C ASP A 256 -20.79 -2.62 14.87
N ASP A 257 -19.80 -2.06 14.19
CA ASP A 257 -18.56 -2.76 13.80
C ASP A 257 -17.29 -2.12 14.41
N GLY A 258 -17.34 -0.85 14.77
CA GLY A 258 -16.24 -0.11 15.40
C GLY A 258 -15.06 0.18 14.47
N VAL A 259 -13.87 0.38 15.04
CA VAL A 259 -12.66 0.73 14.29
C VAL A 259 -11.99 -0.52 13.73
N LYS A 260 -11.80 -0.57 12.42
CA LYS A 260 -11.18 -1.67 11.64
C LYS A 260 -9.80 -1.27 11.12
N PRO A 261 -8.96 -2.22 10.65
CA PRO A 261 -7.62 -1.88 10.12
C PRO A 261 -7.65 -0.83 9.00
N GLN A 262 -8.60 -0.89 8.09
CA GLN A 262 -8.76 0.12 7.03
C GLN A 262 -9.19 1.50 7.58
N THR A 263 -9.88 1.52 8.72
CA THR A 263 -10.19 2.77 9.44
C THR A 263 -8.90 3.39 9.99
N GLU A 264 -8.03 2.57 10.57
CA GLU A 264 -6.71 3.01 11.08
C GLU A 264 -5.83 3.54 9.93
N GLU A 265 -5.84 2.86 8.80
CA GLU A 265 -5.15 3.31 7.59
C GLU A 265 -5.69 4.69 7.14
N ALA A 266 -7.01 4.86 7.09
CA ALA A 266 -7.66 6.14 6.72
C ALA A 266 -7.24 7.26 7.70
N ILE A 267 -7.22 6.97 9.00
CA ILE A 267 -6.75 7.91 10.04
C ILE A 267 -5.31 8.34 9.75
N ASN A 268 -4.44 7.40 9.44
CA ASN A 268 -3.01 7.69 9.15
C ASN A 268 -2.85 8.54 7.89
N ILE A 269 -3.64 8.28 6.85
CA ILE A 269 -3.65 9.09 5.62
C ILE A 269 -4.11 10.52 5.92
N ILE A 270 -5.21 10.70 6.65
CA ILE A 270 -5.75 12.01 7.04
C ILE A 270 -4.73 12.80 7.85
N LYS A 271 -4.10 12.16 8.85
CA LYS A 271 -3.05 12.77 9.69
C LYS A 271 -1.82 13.15 8.85
N ALA A 272 -1.38 12.27 7.96
CA ALA A 272 -0.22 12.54 7.06
C ALA A 272 -0.50 13.70 6.10
N ALA A 273 -1.73 13.83 5.62
CA ALA A 273 -2.16 14.94 4.77
C ALA A 273 -2.47 16.21 5.55
N ARG A 274 -2.50 16.15 6.87
CA ARG A 274 -2.84 17.27 7.79
C ARG A 274 -4.22 17.88 7.50
N LEU A 275 -5.16 17.05 7.08
CA LEU A 275 -6.51 17.50 6.77
C LEU A 275 -7.34 17.70 8.04
N PRO A 276 -8.10 18.79 8.16
CA PRO A 276 -9.18 18.84 9.14
C PRO A 276 -10.21 17.76 8.76
N PHE A 277 -10.82 17.15 9.76
CA PHE A 277 -11.76 16.06 9.47
C PHE A 277 -12.89 15.98 10.49
N VAL A 278 -13.99 15.40 10.04
CA VAL A 278 -15.18 15.11 10.86
C VAL A 278 -15.36 13.58 10.90
N VAL A 279 -15.71 13.04 12.06
CA VAL A 279 -16.06 11.62 12.17
C VAL A 279 -17.58 11.45 12.04
N ALA A 280 -18.00 10.62 11.09
CA ALA A 280 -19.40 10.22 10.92
C ALA A 280 -19.57 8.80 11.48
N ILE A 281 -20.20 8.68 12.65
CA ILE A 281 -20.50 7.38 13.28
C ILE A 281 -21.84 6.90 12.67
N ASN A 282 -21.74 5.99 11.71
CA ASN A 282 -22.87 5.56 10.87
C ASN A 282 -23.55 4.29 11.39
N LYS A 283 -24.71 3.98 10.84
CA LYS A 283 -25.55 2.80 11.15
C LYS A 283 -26.09 2.79 12.59
N ILE A 284 -26.40 3.95 13.15
CA ILE A 284 -27.01 4.06 14.49
C ILE A 284 -28.41 3.40 14.55
N ASP A 285 -29.00 3.14 13.38
CA ASP A 285 -30.29 2.45 13.22
C ASP A 285 -30.21 0.93 13.39
N LYS A 286 -29.00 0.37 13.41
CA LYS A 286 -28.81 -1.08 13.43
C LYS A 286 -28.88 -1.63 14.87
N GLU A 287 -29.48 -2.79 15.02
CA GLU A 287 -29.52 -3.48 16.31
C GLU A 287 -28.11 -3.83 16.77
N GLY A 288 -27.75 -3.47 17.98
CA GLY A 288 -26.40 -3.66 18.54
C GLY A 288 -25.42 -2.50 18.24
N ALA A 289 -25.88 -1.42 17.58
CA ALA A 289 -25.06 -0.23 17.38
C ALA A 289 -24.69 0.43 18.72
N ASP A 290 -23.43 0.70 18.95
CA ASP A 290 -22.92 1.36 20.15
C ASP A 290 -21.98 2.52 19.78
N PRO A 291 -22.54 3.73 19.58
CA PRO A 291 -21.74 4.92 19.28
C PRO A 291 -20.72 5.27 20.37
N GLN A 292 -21.05 5.03 21.65
CA GLN A 292 -20.16 5.36 22.76
C GLN A 292 -18.90 4.46 22.78
N LYS A 293 -19.09 3.18 22.49
CA LYS A 293 -17.98 2.23 22.31
C LYS A 293 -17.10 2.67 21.13
N THR A 294 -17.70 3.07 20.02
CA THR A 294 -16.97 3.55 18.84
C THR A 294 -16.15 4.80 19.14
N LYS A 295 -16.71 5.76 19.90
CA LYS A 295 -15.98 6.96 20.37
C LYS A 295 -14.80 6.56 21.27
N THR A 296 -14.98 5.57 22.15
CA THR A 296 -13.91 5.04 23.03
C THR A 296 -12.79 4.39 22.19
N ASP A 297 -13.14 3.57 21.21
CA ASP A 297 -12.16 2.92 20.30
C ASP A 297 -11.35 3.95 19.51
N LEU A 298 -11.97 5.05 19.09
CA LEU A 298 -11.31 6.16 18.39
C LEU A 298 -10.36 6.92 19.33
N SER A 299 -10.79 7.15 20.58
CA SER A 299 -9.95 7.85 21.58
C SER A 299 -8.67 7.08 21.88
N GLN A 300 -8.71 5.74 21.92
CA GLN A 300 -7.52 4.90 22.09
C GLN A 300 -6.52 5.04 20.93
N ARG A 301 -6.98 5.56 19.79
CA ARG A 301 -6.13 5.81 18.58
C ARG A 301 -5.76 7.28 18.43
N GLY A 302 -5.97 8.05 19.50
CA GLY A 302 -5.61 9.46 19.54
C GLY A 302 -6.56 10.35 18.74
N ILE A 303 -7.85 9.98 18.66
CA ILE A 303 -8.92 10.81 18.09
C ILE A 303 -9.94 11.04 19.19
N LEU A 304 -9.86 12.19 19.82
CA LEU A 304 -10.71 12.54 20.96
C LEU A 304 -11.86 13.42 20.49
N ALA A 305 -13.08 13.01 20.86
CA ALA A 305 -14.30 13.76 20.54
C ALA A 305 -14.33 15.12 21.24
N GLU A 306 -14.88 16.14 20.59
CA GLU A 306 -15.13 17.47 21.19
C GLU A 306 -15.86 17.37 22.54
N GLU A 307 -16.86 16.49 22.64
CA GLU A 307 -17.64 16.24 23.86
C GLU A 307 -16.75 15.80 25.06
N TRP A 308 -15.59 15.24 24.77
CA TRP A 308 -14.62 14.75 25.79
C TRP A 308 -13.38 15.67 25.89
N GLY A 309 -13.49 16.89 25.36
CA GLY A 309 -12.41 17.89 25.40
C GLY A 309 -11.36 17.74 24.30
N GLY A 310 -11.67 17.02 23.24
CA GLY A 310 -10.82 16.90 22.04
C GLY A 310 -11.12 17.95 20.98
N ASP A 311 -10.49 17.77 19.83
CA ASP A 311 -10.56 18.71 18.70
C ASP A 311 -11.36 18.17 17.50
N VAL A 312 -11.91 16.94 17.62
CA VAL A 312 -12.53 16.27 16.47
C VAL A 312 -14.06 16.23 16.61
N PRO A 313 -14.80 16.92 15.74
CA PRO A 313 -16.27 16.81 15.73
C PRO A 313 -16.69 15.38 15.35
N MET A 314 -17.64 14.82 16.11
CA MET A 314 -18.21 13.50 15.82
C MET A 314 -19.72 13.60 15.71
N VAL A 315 -20.28 13.09 14.62
CA VAL A 315 -21.72 13.13 14.35
C VAL A 315 -22.25 11.70 14.20
N GLU A 316 -23.26 11.35 14.98
CA GLU A 316 -23.95 10.07 14.94
C GLU A 316 -25.03 10.13 13.86
N ILE A 317 -24.93 9.26 12.84
CA ILE A 317 -25.79 9.31 11.66
C ILE A 317 -26.38 7.95 11.28
N SER A 318 -27.47 7.98 10.51
CA SER A 318 -27.91 6.83 9.72
C SER A 318 -28.08 7.26 8.27
N ALA A 319 -27.12 6.87 7.43
CA ALA A 319 -27.21 7.10 5.99
C ALA A 319 -28.38 6.35 5.35
N LYS A 320 -28.81 5.24 5.95
CA LYS A 320 -29.96 4.44 5.48
C LYS A 320 -31.30 5.14 5.76
N GLN A 321 -31.42 5.72 6.94
CA GLN A 321 -32.67 6.36 7.39
C GLN A 321 -32.66 7.89 7.18
N ASN A 322 -31.62 8.44 6.60
CA ASN A 322 -31.40 9.88 6.42
C ASN A 322 -31.45 10.65 7.75
N THR A 323 -30.93 10.05 8.83
CA THR A 323 -30.92 10.64 10.18
C THR A 323 -29.65 11.43 10.39
N ASN A 324 -29.73 12.68 10.84
CA ASN A 324 -28.63 13.59 11.18
C ASN A 324 -27.66 13.88 10.01
N ILE A 325 -28.07 13.66 8.76
CA ILE A 325 -27.24 14.01 7.59
C ILE A 325 -27.10 15.54 7.51
N ASP A 326 -28.20 16.27 7.74
CA ASP A 326 -28.19 17.74 7.80
C ASP A 326 -27.18 18.25 8.84
N LYS A 327 -27.19 17.64 10.03
CA LYS A 327 -26.23 17.99 11.10
C LYS A 327 -24.77 17.72 10.67
N LEU A 328 -24.52 16.63 9.95
CA LEU A 328 -23.18 16.34 9.42
C LEU A 328 -22.76 17.42 8.43
N LEU A 329 -23.63 17.83 7.52
CA LEU A 329 -23.33 18.87 6.53
C LEU A 329 -23.13 20.25 7.20
N ASP A 330 -23.91 20.57 8.21
CA ASP A 330 -23.73 21.81 9.02
C ASP A 330 -22.34 21.82 9.68
N VAL A 331 -21.92 20.71 10.30
CA VAL A 331 -20.60 20.57 10.93
C VAL A 331 -19.49 20.67 9.89
N LEU A 332 -19.65 20.07 8.72
CA LEU A 332 -18.67 20.16 7.62
C LEU A 332 -18.51 21.61 7.14
N LEU A 333 -19.61 22.33 6.98
CA LEU A 333 -19.57 23.76 6.59
C LEU A 333 -18.91 24.61 7.67
N LEU A 334 -19.15 24.30 8.96
CA LEU A 334 -18.48 24.99 10.06
C LEU A 334 -16.96 24.76 10.01
N VAL A 335 -16.53 23.52 9.77
CA VAL A 335 -15.09 23.20 9.62
C VAL A 335 -14.51 23.89 8.39
N ALA A 336 -15.27 24.00 7.29
CA ALA A 336 -14.88 24.73 6.10
C ALA A 336 -14.68 26.22 6.40
N ASP A 337 -15.62 26.83 7.12
CA ASP A 337 -15.58 28.25 7.51
C ASP A 337 -14.38 28.56 8.44
N MET A 338 -14.05 27.62 9.33
CA MET A 338 -12.85 27.72 10.21
C MET A 338 -11.55 27.67 9.39
N ASN A 339 -11.57 27.12 8.17
CA ASN A 339 -10.42 27.00 7.28
C ASN A 339 -10.60 27.81 5.99
N ALA A 340 -11.47 28.82 6.00
CA ALA A 340 -11.83 29.63 4.82
C ALA A 340 -10.61 30.29 4.15
N ASP A 341 -9.62 30.67 4.93
CA ASP A 341 -8.37 31.26 4.44
C ASP A 341 -7.51 30.30 3.59
N LYS A 342 -7.75 29.00 3.70
CA LYS A 342 -7.06 27.97 2.89
C LYS A 342 -7.93 27.48 1.71
N ILE A 343 -9.27 27.68 1.80
CA ILE A 343 -10.22 27.19 0.80
C ILE A 343 -10.55 28.34 -0.16
N THR A 344 -9.51 28.78 -0.88
CA THR A 344 -9.59 29.90 -1.82
C THR A 344 -9.05 29.49 -3.19
N ALA A 345 -9.41 30.23 -4.24
CA ALA A 345 -8.89 30.08 -5.60
C ALA A 345 -9.17 31.34 -6.41
N ASP A 346 -8.36 31.63 -7.42
CA ASP A 346 -8.64 32.70 -8.36
C ASP A 346 -9.37 32.17 -9.60
N PRO A 347 -10.66 32.42 -9.78
CA PRO A 347 -11.42 31.92 -10.93
C PRO A 347 -10.99 32.54 -12.27
N HIS A 348 -10.25 33.65 -12.27
CA HIS A 348 -9.86 34.38 -13.49
C HIS A 348 -8.57 33.84 -14.12
N MET A 349 -7.80 33.04 -13.38
CA MET A 349 -6.56 32.43 -13.86
C MET A 349 -6.82 31.27 -14.84
N PRO A 350 -5.84 30.89 -15.66
CA PRO A 350 -5.91 29.63 -16.41
C PRO A 350 -6.02 28.43 -15.46
N ALA A 351 -6.81 27.43 -15.86
CA ALA A 351 -7.12 26.29 -15.00
C ALA A 351 -5.89 25.51 -14.54
N VAL A 352 -5.88 25.22 -13.25
CA VAL A 352 -4.98 24.27 -12.60
C VAL A 352 -5.85 23.19 -11.94
N GLY A 353 -5.52 21.93 -12.14
CA GLY A 353 -6.33 20.83 -11.56
C GLY A 353 -5.57 19.51 -11.52
N THR A 354 -6.11 18.57 -10.79
CA THR A 354 -5.52 17.23 -10.61
C THR A 354 -6.38 16.16 -11.28
N VAL A 355 -5.73 15.23 -11.99
CA VAL A 355 -6.39 14.07 -12.62
C VAL A 355 -6.81 13.10 -11.51
N ILE A 356 -8.13 12.90 -11.36
CA ILE A 356 -8.71 11.98 -10.38
C ILE A 356 -8.84 10.59 -10.98
N GLU A 357 -9.29 10.52 -12.24
CA GLU A 357 -9.55 9.27 -12.95
C GLU A 357 -9.16 9.42 -14.43
N SER A 358 -8.73 8.33 -15.03
CA SER A 358 -8.35 8.33 -16.44
C SER A 358 -8.58 6.95 -17.06
N HIS A 359 -9.17 6.91 -18.26
CA HIS A 359 -9.43 5.69 -18.99
C HIS A 359 -9.47 5.95 -20.50
N VAL A 360 -9.52 4.88 -21.26
CA VAL A 360 -9.67 4.96 -22.72
C VAL A 360 -11.04 4.41 -23.12
N ASP A 361 -11.94 5.31 -23.46
CA ASP A 361 -13.26 4.95 -23.97
C ASP A 361 -13.18 4.50 -25.43
N LYS A 362 -13.97 3.50 -25.80
CA LYS A 362 -13.99 2.92 -27.16
C LYS A 362 -14.45 3.91 -28.22
N SER A 363 -15.34 4.83 -27.87
CA SER A 363 -15.94 5.79 -28.80
C SER A 363 -15.33 7.18 -28.72
N MET A 364 -14.98 7.64 -27.51
CA MET A 364 -14.49 8.99 -27.25
C MET A 364 -12.95 9.07 -27.20
N GLY A 365 -12.25 7.92 -27.12
CA GLY A 365 -10.80 7.87 -26.94
C GLY A 365 -10.37 8.11 -25.50
N PRO A 366 -9.18 8.66 -25.23
CA PRO A 366 -8.75 8.97 -23.88
C PRO A 366 -9.64 10.01 -23.21
N VAL A 367 -10.15 9.69 -22.04
CA VAL A 367 -11.05 10.52 -21.22
C VAL A 367 -10.47 10.59 -19.81
N SER A 368 -10.52 11.76 -19.20
CA SER A 368 -10.04 11.90 -17.80
C SER A 368 -10.98 12.79 -17.01
N THR A 369 -11.22 12.41 -15.76
CA THR A 369 -11.93 13.25 -14.79
C THR A 369 -10.89 14.05 -14.02
N ILE A 370 -11.02 15.36 -14.04
CA ILE A 370 -10.10 16.32 -13.39
C ILE A 370 -10.90 17.17 -12.40
N LEU A 371 -10.35 17.33 -11.22
CA LEU A 371 -10.85 18.31 -10.26
C LEU A 371 -10.08 19.60 -10.47
N ILE A 372 -10.78 20.65 -10.82
CA ILE A 372 -10.19 21.99 -10.96
C ILE A 372 -9.96 22.56 -9.56
N GLN A 373 -8.76 23.00 -9.26
CA GLN A 373 -8.38 23.52 -7.93
C GLN A 373 -8.29 25.05 -7.94
N SER A 374 -7.81 25.63 -9.04
CA SER A 374 -7.81 27.08 -9.24
C SER A 374 -7.99 27.39 -10.73
N GLY A 375 -8.42 28.59 -11.05
CA GLY A 375 -8.63 29.02 -12.42
C GLY A 375 -9.91 28.47 -13.05
N THR A 376 -10.11 28.81 -14.32
CA THR A 376 -11.27 28.37 -15.08
C THR A 376 -10.84 27.67 -16.37
N LEU A 377 -11.32 26.44 -16.54
CA LEU A 377 -11.10 25.63 -17.75
C LEU A 377 -12.20 25.91 -18.76
N LYS A 378 -11.79 26.18 -20.00
CA LYS A 378 -12.71 26.49 -21.10
C LYS A 378 -12.53 25.50 -22.26
N ARG A 379 -13.58 25.33 -23.03
CA ARG A 379 -13.53 24.55 -24.25
C ARG A 379 -12.53 25.19 -25.22
N GLY A 380 -11.61 24.36 -25.77
CA GLY A 380 -10.54 24.82 -26.66
C GLY A 380 -9.17 24.96 -25.98
N ASP A 381 -9.13 25.01 -24.65
CA ASP A 381 -7.88 25.17 -23.89
C ASP A 381 -6.92 24.01 -24.16
N LYS A 382 -5.62 24.29 -24.11
CA LYS A 382 -4.57 23.27 -24.26
C LYS A 382 -4.47 22.44 -22.98
N LEU A 383 -4.47 21.12 -23.15
CA LEU A 383 -4.33 20.18 -22.05
C LEU A 383 -2.84 19.94 -21.75
N VAL A 384 -2.27 20.74 -20.88
CA VAL A 384 -0.86 20.65 -20.48
C VAL A 384 -0.75 19.84 -19.21
N VAL A 385 -0.06 18.70 -19.29
CA VAL A 385 0.15 17.80 -18.17
C VAL A 385 1.65 17.59 -18.02
N ASN A 386 2.19 17.90 -16.84
CA ASN A 386 3.62 17.76 -16.53
C ASN A 386 4.54 18.42 -17.59
N GLY A 387 4.14 19.61 -18.11
CA GLY A 387 4.93 20.37 -19.10
C GLY A 387 4.80 19.88 -20.55
N GLU A 388 3.93 18.92 -20.82
CA GLU A 388 3.68 18.42 -22.18
C GLU A 388 2.22 18.64 -22.60
N ILE A 389 2.00 18.98 -23.87
CA ILE A 389 0.65 19.18 -24.44
C ILE A 389 0.07 17.83 -24.84
N TYR A 390 -0.88 17.34 -24.05
CA TYR A 390 -1.61 16.09 -24.29
C TYR A 390 -2.79 16.25 -25.25
N GLY A 391 -3.11 17.46 -25.70
CA GLY A 391 -4.22 17.74 -26.60
C GLY A 391 -4.89 19.07 -26.32
N SER A 392 -6.18 19.16 -26.65
CA SER A 392 -7.02 20.33 -26.32
C SER A 392 -8.42 19.88 -25.93
N VAL A 393 -9.09 20.67 -25.11
CA VAL A 393 -10.44 20.42 -24.63
C VAL A 393 -11.42 20.42 -25.83
N ARG A 394 -11.90 19.26 -26.26
CA ARG A 394 -12.93 19.13 -27.30
C ARG A 394 -14.33 19.26 -26.71
N ALA A 395 -14.54 18.61 -25.59
CA ALA A 395 -15.80 18.66 -24.86
C ALA A 395 -15.53 18.39 -23.37
N MET A 396 -16.38 18.95 -22.54
CA MET A 396 -16.39 18.71 -21.10
C MET A 396 -17.79 18.28 -20.67
N LYS A 397 -17.81 17.34 -19.73
CA LYS A 397 -19.06 16.86 -19.11
C LYS A 397 -18.99 17.05 -17.60
N SER A 398 -20.08 17.50 -17.02
CA SER A 398 -20.24 17.51 -15.56
C SER A 398 -20.38 16.08 -15.04
N TYR A 399 -20.31 15.92 -13.73
CA TYR A 399 -20.57 14.62 -13.06
C TYR A 399 -21.94 14.02 -13.41
N SER A 400 -22.92 14.86 -13.80
CA SER A 400 -24.27 14.40 -14.23
C SER A 400 -24.33 14.00 -15.72
N GLY A 401 -23.19 14.02 -16.44
CA GLY A 401 -23.10 13.67 -17.85
C GLY A 401 -23.51 14.80 -18.83
N LYS A 402 -23.92 15.96 -18.33
CA LYS A 402 -24.30 17.10 -19.14
C LYS A 402 -23.05 17.79 -19.72
N ASN A 403 -23.13 18.20 -20.97
CA ASN A 403 -22.06 19.01 -21.59
C ASN A 403 -22.01 20.39 -20.94
N ILE A 404 -20.79 20.84 -20.64
CA ILE A 404 -20.49 22.18 -20.11
C ILE A 404 -19.35 22.79 -20.94
N ASP A 405 -19.37 24.09 -21.09
CA ASP A 405 -18.33 24.82 -21.85
C ASP A 405 -17.26 25.43 -20.94
N VAL A 406 -17.57 25.58 -19.65
CA VAL A 406 -16.72 26.22 -18.65
C VAL A 406 -16.77 25.42 -17.35
N ALA A 407 -15.62 25.26 -16.69
CA ALA A 407 -15.51 24.64 -15.37
C ALA A 407 -14.61 25.49 -14.48
N GLY A 408 -15.16 25.98 -13.36
CA GLY A 408 -14.44 26.80 -12.36
C GLY A 408 -13.81 25.97 -11.26
N PRO A 409 -13.27 26.64 -10.22
CA PRO A 409 -12.65 25.98 -9.08
C PRO A 409 -13.59 25.03 -8.34
N SER A 410 -13.06 23.96 -7.81
CA SER A 410 -13.74 22.88 -7.06
C SER A 410 -14.72 22.05 -7.90
N VAL A 411 -14.84 22.30 -9.20
CA VAL A 411 -15.73 21.55 -10.09
C VAL A 411 -15.00 20.30 -10.61
N PRO A 412 -15.53 19.10 -10.36
CA PRO A 412 -15.04 17.89 -11.03
C PRO A 412 -15.61 17.83 -12.45
N VAL A 413 -14.73 17.68 -13.45
CA VAL A 413 -15.11 17.71 -14.86
C VAL A 413 -14.49 16.56 -15.63
N GLN A 414 -15.29 15.85 -16.42
CA GLN A 414 -14.81 14.82 -17.34
C GLN A 414 -14.44 15.50 -18.66
N ILE A 415 -13.18 15.33 -19.07
CA ILE A 415 -12.59 16.00 -20.23
C ILE A 415 -12.35 15.00 -21.37
N ILE A 416 -12.78 15.38 -22.55
CA ILE A 416 -12.57 14.65 -23.81
C ILE A 416 -11.66 15.53 -24.68
N GLY A 417 -10.56 14.95 -25.22
CA GLY A 417 -9.65 15.70 -26.07
C GLY A 417 -8.18 15.34 -25.91
N PHE A 418 -7.87 14.45 -24.99
CA PHE A 418 -6.52 13.94 -24.78
C PHE A 418 -6.07 13.05 -25.97
N LYS A 419 -4.80 13.16 -26.38
CA LYS A 419 -4.11 12.29 -27.34
C LYS A 419 -3.66 10.95 -26.69
N LEU A 420 -3.39 11.01 -25.37
CA LEU A 420 -2.99 9.89 -24.52
C LEU A 420 -3.61 10.12 -23.14
N ALA A 421 -4.07 9.06 -22.52
CA ALA A 421 -4.65 9.14 -21.16
C ALA A 421 -3.54 9.54 -20.15
N PRO A 422 -3.71 10.62 -19.40
CA PRO A 422 -2.75 11.00 -18.35
C PRO A 422 -2.81 10.03 -17.18
N GLU A 423 -1.79 10.04 -16.33
CA GLU A 423 -1.78 9.23 -15.12
C GLU A 423 -2.66 9.87 -14.03
N VAL A 424 -3.27 9.04 -13.20
CA VAL A 424 -4.02 9.52 -12.02
C VAL A 424 -3.06 10.21 -11.06
N GLY A 425 -3.39 11.42 -10.63
CA GLY A 425 -2.55 12.27 -9.80
C GLY A 425 -1.69 13.27 -10.59
N ASP A 426 -1.68 13.20 -11.92
CA ASP A 426 -1.00 14.22 -12.75
C ASP A 426 -1.67 15.58 -12.60
N VAL A 427 -0.86 16.63 -12.71
CA VAL A 427 -1.33 18.02 -12.61
C VAL A 427 -1.52 18.60 -14.01
N LEU A 428 -2.76 19.02 -14.28
CA LEU A 428 -3.10 19.85 -15.43
C LEU A 428 -2.78 21.32 -15.11
N ASN A 429 -2.03 22.00 -15.97
CA ASN A 429 -1.76 23.44 -15.83
C ASN A 429 -1.86 24.14 -17.18
N VAL A 430 -3.00 24.74 -17.46
CA VAL A 430 -3.30 25.42 -18.73
C VAL A 430 -2.41 26.66 -18.93
N GLY A 431 -2.02 27.32 -17.84
CA GLY A 431 -1.17 28.53 -17.88
C GLY A 431 0.21 28.29 -18.49
N LYS A 432 0.73 27.07 -18.39
CA LYS A 432 2.04 26.70 -18.96
C LYS A 432 1.98 26.30 -20.45
N ALA A 433 0.90 26.59 -21.15
CA ALA A 433 0.70 26.18 -22.56
C ALA A 433 1.74 26.77 -23.54
N ALA A 434 2.26 27.94 -23.26
CA ALA A 434 3.28 28.62 -24.11
C ALA A 434 4.67 27.96 -23.97
N GLU A 435 4.97 27.36 -22.83
CA GLU A 435 6.27 26.75 -22.50
C GLU A 435 6.29 25.24 -22.77
N ALA A 436 5.10 24.64 -22.93
CA ALA A 436 4.93 23.20 -23.00
C ALA A 436 5.30 22.63 -24.38
N THR A 437 5.93 21.46 -24.38
CA THR A 437 6.28 20.73 -25.60
C THR A 437 5.18 19.74 -26.00
N GLU A 438 5.01 19.48 -27.29
CA GLU A 438 4.02 18.51 -27.73
C GLU A 438 4.43 17.08 -27.36
N ILE A 439 3.49 16.34 -26.81
CA ILE A 439 3.71 14.96 -26.37
C ILE A 439 4.08 14.06 -27.56
N ASN A 440 5.12 13.26 -27.41
CA ASN A 440 5.45 12.20 -28.36
C ASN A 440 4.68 10.93 -27.98
N VAL A 441 3.47 10.81 -28.51
CA VAL A 441 2.53 9.72 -28.22
C VAL A 441 3.13 8.33 -28.47
N ARG A 442 3.94 8.17 -29.54
CA ARG A 442 4.58 6.89 -29.88
C ARG A 442 5.58 6.49 -28.80
N LYS A 443 6.47 7.40 -28.42
CA LYS A 443 7.50 7.12 -27.39
C LYS A 443 6.88 6.80 -26.02
N LYS A 444 5.87 7.56 -25.59
CA LYS A 444 5.18 7.30 -24.31
C LYS A 444 4.36 6.01 -24.32
N ARG A 445 3.68 5.70 -25.42
CA ARG A 445 2.99 4.40 -25.54
C ARG A 445 3.97 3.23 -25.41
N THR A 446 5.14 3.33 -26.04
CA THR A 446 6.18 2.29 -25.93
C THR A 446 6.71 2.18 -24.50
N GLN A 447 6.85 3.29 -23.81
CA GLN A 447 7.27 3.29 -22.39
C GLN A 447 6.20 2.67 -21.49
N GLN A 448 4.93 2.99 -21.69
CA GLN A 448 3.82 2.40 -20.95
C GLN A 448 3.65 0.91 -21.24
N THR A 449 3.74 0.50 -22.51
CA THR A 449 3.68 -0.91 -22.91
C THR A 449 4.99 -1.66 -22.65
N GLY A 450 6.13 -0.98 -22.66
CA GLY A 450 7.45 -1.53 -22.36
C GLY A 450 7.60 -1.90 -20.90
N ALA A 451 7.12 -1.03 -20.00
CA ALA A 451 7.10 -1.30 -18.56
C ALA A 451 6.26 -2.55 -18.22
N GLU A 452 5.25 -2.85 -19.06
CA GLU A 452 4.44 -4.06 -18.93
C GLU A 452 5.15 -5.33 -19.49
N ARG A 453 6.18 -5.15 -20.34
CA ARG A 453 6.91 -6.27 -20.99
C ARG A 453 8.26 -6.61 -20.33
N GLU A 454 8.78 -5.74 -19.46
CA GLU A 454 10.11 -5.92 -18.87
C GLU A 454 10.21 -7.04 -17.83
N THR A 455 9.15 -7.78 -17.58
CA THR A 455 9.20 -8.85 -16.60
C THR A 455 9.66 -10.19 -17.14
N ILE A 456 9.87 -10.34 -18.46
CA ILE A 456 10.39 -11.62 -18.99
C ILE A 456 11.11 -11.40 -20.31
N SER A 457 12.34 -10.91 -20.31
CA SER A 457 13.24 -11.14 -21.43
C SER A 457 14.69 -11.21 -20.98
N ASP A 458 15.25 -12.31 -21.30
CA ASP A 458 16.64 -12.65 -21.46
C ASP A 458 17.55 -12.71 -20.23
N SER A 459 17.56 -13.85 -19.65
CA SER A 459 18.82 -14.51 -19.39
C SER A 459 18.84 -15.82 -20.18
N GLN A 460 19.26 -15.73 -21.45
CA GLN A 460 19.70 -16.91 -22.17
C GLN A 460 21.00 -17.38 -21.55
N THR A 461 20.88 -18.30 -20.63
CA THR A 461 21.97 -19.20 -20.30
C THR A 461 21.48 -20.60 -20.62
N ASP A 462 22.08 -21.18 -21.63
CA ASP A 462 21.88 -22.56 -22.02
C ASP A 462 22.24 -23.48 -20.85
N SER A 463 21.27 -23.91 -20.09
CA SER A 463 21.37 -25.13 -19.30
C SER A 463 20.05 -25.86 -19.44
N GLU A 464 20.13 -26.95 -20.20
CA GLU A 464 19.08 -27.96 -20.26
C GLU A 464 18.89 -28.52 -18.86
N ASP A 465 17.87 -28.14 -18.20
CA ASP A 465 17.05 -28.90 -17.24
C ASP A 465 16.28 -27.95 -16.33
N GLU A 466 15.03 -28.07 -16.37
CA GLU A 466 13.91 -27.42 -15.70
C GLU A 466 13.16 -26.42 -16.61
N LYS A 467 12.17 -26.95 -17.32
CA LYS A 467 11.14 -26.13 -17.96
C LYS A 467 10.35 -25.39 -16.85
N LYS A 468 10.75 -24.17 -16.57
CA LYS A 468 9.94 -23.27 -15.74
C LYS A 468 8.57 -23.13 -16.40
N LYS A 469 7.54 -23.59 -15.71
CA LYS A 469 6.15 -23.43 -16.17
C LYS A 469 5.80 -21.95 -16.13
N MET A 470 5.79 -21.31 -17.29
CA MET A 470 5.40 -19.89 -17.41
C MET A 470 3.88 -19.81 -17.50
N LEU A 471 3.29 -19.03 -16.60
CA LEU A 471 1.86 -18.72 -16.61
C LEU A 471 1.66 -17.36 -17.28
N ASN A 472 1.13 -17.36 -18.48
CA ASN A 472 0.80 -16.12 -19.18
C ASN A 472 -0.56 -15.60 -18.68
N LEU A 473 -0.56 -14.41 -18.09
CA LEU A 473 -1.76 -13.76 -17.56
C LEU A 473 -2.11 -12.54 -18.43
N ILE A 474 -3.35 -12.43 -18.80
CA ILE A 474 -3.90 -11.23 -19.45
C ILE A 474 -4.78 -10.53 -18.43
N VAL A 475 -4.37 -9.35 -18.00
CA VAL A 475 -5.13 -8.52 -17.07
C VAL A 475 -5.81 -7.41 -17.87
N LYS A 476 -7.10 -7.26 -17.67
CA LYS A 476 -7.90 -6.19 -18.27
C LYS A 476 -8.51 -5.34 -17.16
N ALA A 477 -8.42 -4.05 -17.30
CA ALA A 477 -9.04 -3.08 -16.38
C ALA A 477 -9.76 -2.00 -17.20
N ASP A 478 -10.81 -1.48 -16.67
CA ASP A 478 -11.62 -0.43 -17.31
C ASP A 478 -11.00 0.96 -17.12
N VAL A 479 -10.33 1.19 -15.98
CA VAL A 479 -9.63 2.47 -15.70
C VAL A 479 -8.16 2.22 -15.39
N LEU A 480 -7.31 3.20 -15.69
CA LEU A 480 -5.86 3.12 -15.49
C LEU A 480 -5.49 2.98 -13.99
N GLY A 481 -6.29 3.56 -13.14
CA GLY A 481 -6.10 3.46 -11.68
C GLY A 481 -6.21 2.03 -11.16
N SER A 482 -7.12 1.28 -11.70
CA SER A 482 -7.36 -0.13 -11.32
C SER A 482 -6.31 -1.13 -11.86
N UNK A 483 -5.75 -0.79 -12.88
CA UNK A 483 -4.73 -1.60 -13.48
C UNK A 483 -3.50 -1.77 -12.62
N UNK A 484 -3.24 -0.81 -11.81
CA UNK A 484 -2.20 -0.87 -10.89
C UNK A 484 -2.53 -1.71 -9.66
N UNK A 485 -3.60 -1.68 -9.31
CA UNK A 485 -4.13 -2.49 -8.24
C UNK A 485 -4.20 -3.95 -8.59
N UNK A 486 -4.43 -4.10 -9.83
CA UNK A 486 -4.53 -5.47 -10.27
C UNK A 486 -3.15 -6.07 -10.50
N UNK A 487 -2.31 -5.24 -10.83
CA UNK A 487 -1.00 -5.67 -10.99
C UNK A 487 -0.31 -5.92 -9.66
N UNK A 488 -0.67 -5.15 -8.75
CA UNK A 488 -0.23 -5.34 -7.41
C UNK A 488 -0.88 -6.52 -6.73
N UNK A 489 -1.91 -6.69 -7.06
CA UNK A 489 -2.62 -7.83 -6.50
C UNK A 489 -2.22 -9.11 -7.15
N UNK A 490 -1.89 -8.91 -8.36
CA UNK A 490 -1.41 -10.06 -9.08
C UNK A 490 0.01 -10.40 -8.68
N UNK A 491 0.66 -9.44 -8.37
CA UNK A 491 1.94 -9.65 -7.88
C UNK A 491 1.97 -10.21 -6.47
N UNK A 492 1.10 -9.77 -5.76
CA UNK A 492 0.90 -10.30 -4.46
C UNK A 492 0.29 -11.68 -4.46
N UNK A 493 -0.44 -11.83 -5.37
CA UNK A 493 -1.04 -13.14 -5.49
C UNK A 493 -0.11 -14.14 -6.11
N UNK A 494 0.66 -13.60 -6.88
CA UNK A 494 1.66 -14.45 -7.44
C UNK A 494 2.68 -14.83 -6.41
N UNK A 495 2.90 -13.96 -5.65
CA UNK A 495 3.75 -14.24 -4.56
C UNK A 495 3.12 -15.13 -3.53
N UNK A 496 1.99 -14.96 -3.38
CA UNK A 496 1.26 -15.84 -2.49
C UNK A 496 0.94 -17.18 -3.14
N UNK A 497 0.82 -17.10 -4.28
CA UNK A 497 0.56 -18.33 -4.98
C UNK A 497 1.82 -19.17 -5.14
N UNK A 498 2.75 -18.52 -5.17
CA UNK A 498 3.97 -19.22 -5.16
C UNK A 498 4.24 -19.90 -3.83
N UNK A 499 3.83 -19.32 -2.96
CA UNK A 499 3.88 -19.90 -1.68
C UNK A 499 2.77 -20.90 -1.43
N UNK A 500 1.83 -20.69 -2.00
CA UNK A 500 0.74 -21.63 -1.88
C UNK A 500 0.75 -22.71 -2.93
N UNK A 501 1.34 -22.47 -3.82
CA UNK A 501 1.40 -23.46 -4.86
C UNK A 501 1.98 -24.77 -4.43
N UNK A 502 2.54 -24.58 -3.58
CA UNK A 502 3.08 -25.77 -3.00
C UNK A 502 2.02 -26.54 -2.29
N UNK A 503 1.20 -25.89 -1.93
CA UNK A 503 0.24 -26.63 -1.20
C UNK A 503 -1.02 -26.87 -2.01
N UNK A 504 -1.12 -26.25 -2.70
CA UNK A 504 -2.40 -26.48 -3.21
C UNK A 504 -2.44 -26.51 -4.69
N UNK A 505 -2.11 -27.25 -5.06
CA UNK A 505 -2.33 -27.38 -6.41
C UNK A 505 -3.76 -27.49 -6.67
N UNK A 506 -4.34 -26.99 -6.42
CA UNK A 506 -5.56 -27.06 -6.96
C UNK A 506 -6.59 -26.10 -6.59
N UNK A 507 -6.62 -25.36 -6.67
CA UNK A 507 -7.78 -24.67 -6.66
C UNK A 507 -7.59 -23.57 -7.58
N UNK A 508 -7.74 -23.89 -8.55
CA UNK A 508 -7.94 -22.94 -9.44
C UNK A 508 -9.18 -22.27 -9.12
N UNK A 509 -9.13 -21.65 -8.50
CA UNK A 509 -10.18 -20.83 -8.35
C UNK A 509 -10.23 -20.03 -9.51
N CYS A 510 -11.04 -20.28 -10.48
CA CYS A 510 -11.50 -19.38 -11.56
C CYS A 510 -12.43 -18.31 -11.00
N TYR A 511 -11.88 -17.24 -10.59
CA TYR A 511 -12.70 -16.04 -10.34
C TYR A 511 -13.02 -15.42 -11.70
N HIS A 512 -14.26 -15.67 -12.12
CA HIS A 512 -14.84 -14.93 -13.23
C HIS A 512 -15.25 -13.56 -12.70
N TRP A 513 -14.47 -12.56 -13.07
CA TRP A 513 -14.92 -11.17 -12.91
C TRP A 513 -15.54 -10.74 -14.24
N VAL A 514 -16.80 -10.44 -14.22
CA VAL A 514 -17.51 -9.83 -15.35
C VAL A 514 -17.32 -8.31 -15.28
#